data_b4acfdc23809df87afb7dd28474c9acc
#
_entry.id   b4acfdc23809df87afb7dd28474c9acc
#
_cell.length_a   1.000
_cell.length_b   1.000
_cell.length_c   1.000
_cell.angle_alpha   90.00
_cell.angle_beta   90.00
_cell.angle_gamma   90.00
#
_symmetry.space_group_name_H-M   'P 1'
#
loop_
_entity.id
_entity.type
_entity.pdbx_description
1 polymer ?
#
loop_
_entity_poly.entity_id
_entity_poly.type
_entity_poly.pdbx_seq_one_letter_code
_entity_poly.pdbx_strand_id
1 'polypeptide(L)'
;MKKHLIFSILSVIICNAVFSQSDEKANILAVEKSTADAFTKHNVVYLNAVFADDVSVISSKGESLTKQQLIQFVGNINSVVVTDLQVKIKGTIAIVTGTELETGKNDAGAYSNKYKFTDVLEKVKGQWQITATQATSMDQ
;
A
#
# COMPACT_ATOMS: atom_id res chain seq x y z
N MET A 1 22.16 -6.97 -48.62
CA MET A 1 22.63 -6.33 -47.38
C MET A 1 21.51 -5.51 -46.74
N LYS A 2 20.39 -6.11 -46.34
CA LYS A 2 19.26 -5.41 -45.67
C LYS A 2 18.52 -6.27 -44.61
N LYS A 3 19.20 -7.21 -43.95
CA LYS A 3 18.54 -8.13 -42.99
C LYS A 3 19.04 -8.06 -41.51
N HIS A 4 19.96 -7.16 -41.17
CA HIS A 4 20.53 -7.12 -39.81
C HIS A 4 20.06 -5.94 -38.93
N LEU A 5 19.17 -5.05 -39.43
CA LEU A 5 18.78 -3.84 -38.66
C LEU A 5 17.54 -4.03 -37.80
N ILE A 6 16.76 -5.09 -38.02
CA ILE A 6 15.48 -5.28 -37.31
C ILE A 6 15.65 -5.97 -35.95
N PHE A 7 16.73 -6.75 -35.75
CA PHE A 7 16.94 -7.51 -34.53
C PHE A 7 17.45 -6.68 -33.34
N SER A 8 18.10 -5.54 -33.60
CA SER A 8 18.68 -4.69 -32.56
C SER A 8 17.64 -3.80 -31.83
N ILE A 9 16.52 -3.47 -32.50
CA ILE A 9 15.49 -2.59 -31.93
C ILE A 9 14.58 -3.32 -30.94
N LEU A 10 14.38 -4.63 -31.13
CA LEU A 10 13.49 -5.43 -30.24
C LEU A 10 14.12 -5.69 -28.87
N SER A 11 15.44 -5.83 -28.78
CA SER A 11 16.14 -6.03 -27.49
C SER A 11 16.13 -4.80 -26.60
N VAL A 12 16.15 -3.59 -27.16
CA VAL A 12 16.13 -2.35 -26.37
C VAL A 12 14.77 -2.07 -25.75
N ILE A 13 13.67 -2.43 -26.44
CA ILE A 13 12.31 -2.22 -25.93
C ILE A 13 12.00 -3.14 -24.74
N ILE A 14 12.48 -4.39 -24.78
CA ILE A 14 12.26 -5.36 -23.69
C ILE A 14 13.05 -4.95 -22.42
N CYS A 15 14.25 -4.43 -22.57
CA CYS A 15 15.08 -3.99 -21.44
C CYS A 15 14.45 -2.81 -20.69
N ASN A 16 13.93 -1.81 -21.39
CA ASN A 16 13.28 -0.65 -20.79
C ASN A 16 12.00 -1.01 -20.04
N ALA A 17 11.21 -1.99 -20.50
CA ALA A 17 9.99 -2.42 -19.84
C ALA A 17 10.27 -3.13 -18.51
N VAL A 18 11.34 -3.90 -18.42
CA VAL A 18 11.73 -4.62 -17.19
C VAL A 18 12.26 -3.65 -16.13
N PHE A 19 13.08 -2.68 -16.50
CA PHE A 19 13.57 -1.65 -15.57
C PHE A 19 12.43 -0.79 -15.02
N SER A 20 11.50 -0.36 -15.88
CA SER A 20 10.32 0.42 -15.45
C SER A 20 9.45 -0.33 -14.42
N GLN A 21 9.27 -1.64 -14.56
CA GLN A 21 8.44 -2.43 -13.65
C GLN A 21 9.11 -2.66 -12.30
N SER A 22 10.43 -2.80 -12.23
CA SER A 22 11.18 -2.91 -10.98
C SER A 22 11.11 -1.61 -10.17
N ASP A 23 11.23 -0.47 -10.84
CA ASP A 23 11.16 0.85 -10.22
C ASP A 23 9.75 1.14 -9.68
N GLU A 24 8.70 0.78 -10.44
CA GLU A 24 7.32 0.90 -9.98
C GLU A 24 7.04 0.05 -8.75
N LYS A 25 7.54 -1.18 -8.73
CA LYS A 25 7.41 -2.06 -7.55
C LYS A 25 8.11 -1.45 -6.33
N ALA A 26 9.30 -0.89 -6.49
CA ALA A 26 10.03 -0.22 -5.41
C ALA A 26 9.26 1.01 -4.89
N ASN A 27 8.66 1.79 -5.79
CA ASN A 27 7.84 2.95 -5.42
C ASN A 27 6.60 2.53 -4.61
N ILE A 28 5.89 1.47 -5.01
CA ILE A 28 4.72 0.96 -4.29
C ILE A 28 5.12 0.45 -2.90
N LEU A 29 6.22 -0.30 -2.79
CA LEU A 29 6.75 -0.76 -1.50
C LEU A 29 7.15 0.41 -0.58
N ALA A 30 7.65 1.52 -1.16
CA ALA A 30 7.95 2.74 -0.42
C ALA A 30 6.67 3.41 0.09
N VAL A 31 5.59 3.44 -0.71
CA VAL A 31 4.28 3.96 -0.28
C VAL A 31 3.77 3.17 0.93
N GLU A 32 3.77 1.83 0.89
CA GLU A 32 3.31 0.99 2.00
C GLU A 32 4.09 1.24 3.30
N LYS A 33 5.43 1.26 3.20
CA LYS A 33 6.29 1.54 4.36
C LYS A 33 6.10 2.95 4.91
N SER A 34 5.94 3.94 4.03
CA SER A 34 5.69 5.33 4.43
C SER A 34 4.31 5.50 5.05
N THR A 35 3.31 4.73 4.61
CA THR A 35 1.97 4.71 5.20
C THR A 35 2.02 4.14 6.62
N ALA A 36 2.70 3.01 6.83
CA ALA A 36 2.91 2.44 8.17
C ALA A 36 3.67 3.41 9.10
N ASP A 37 4.71 4.07 8.59
CA ASP A 37 5.45 5.10 9.32
C ASP A 37 4.58 6.32 9.65
N ALA A 38 3.70 6.73 8.74
CA ALA A 38 2.77 7.83 8.95
C ALA A 38 1.72 7.52 10.04
N PHE A 39 1.23 6.29 10.12
CA PHE A 39 0.39 5.86 11.25
C PHE A 39 1.17 5.91 12.56
N THR A 40 2.38 5.38 12.61
CA THR A 40 3.26 5.41 13.78
C THR A 40 3.59 6.82 14.26
N LYS A 41 3.82 7.75 13.31
CA LYS A 41 4.19 9.15 13.61
C LYS A 41 2.99 10.10 13.69
N HIS A 42 1.78 9.57 13.54
CA HIS A 42 0.54 10.37 13.51
C HIS A 42 0.56 11.45 12.41
N ASN A 43 1.16 11.15 11.26
CA ASN A 43 1.25 12.09 10.14
C ASN A 43 -0.05 12.11 9.32
N VAL A 44 -1.06 12.76 9.85
CA VAL A 44 -2.40 12.90 9.25
C VAL A 44 -2.34 13.57 7.87
N VAL A 45 -1.39 14.48 7.63
CA VAL A 45 -1.23 15.15 6.33
C VAL A 45 -0.85 14.13 5.25
N TYR A 46 0.12 13.26 5.52
CA TYR A 46 0.50 12.20 4.59
C TYR A 46 -0.65 11.20 4.38
N LEU A 47 -1.30 10.75 5.45
CA LEU A 47 -2.42 9.80 5.37
C LEU A 47 -3.58 10.37 4.53
N ASN A 48 -3.90 11.65 4.68
CA ASN A 48 -4.89 12.30 3.83
C ASN A 48 -4.49 12.38 2.35
N ALA A 49 -3.21 12.45 2.05
CA ALA A 49 -2.72 12.50 0.67
C ALA A 49 -2.63 11.11 0.02
N VAL A 50 -2.22 10.08 0.78
CA VAL A 50 -1.99 8.74 0.25
C VAL A 50 -3.29 7.94 0.06
N PHE A 51 -4.29 8.11 0.94
CA PHE A 51 -5.61 7.51 0.75
C PHE A 51 -6.45 8.36 -0.20
N ALA A 52 -7.07 7.74 -1.20
CA ALA A 52 -8.04 8.40 -2.07
C ALA A 52 -9.23 8.95 -1.26
N ASP A 53 -9.90 10.01 -1.76
CA ASP A 53 -11.02 10.62 -1.03
C ASP A 53 -12.22 9.68 -0.89
N ASP A 54 -12.39 8.77 -1.87
CA ASP A 54 -13.42 7.75 -1.93
C ASP A 54 -12.90 6.34 -1.57
N VAL A 55 -11.79 6.25 -0.83
CA VAL A 55 -11.19 4.97 -0.46
C VAL A 55 -12.20 4.02 0.19
N SER A 56 -12.22 2.78 -0.28
CA SER A 56 -13.01 1.71 0.34
C SER A 56 -12.20 1.05 1.46
N VAL A 57 -12.67 1.16 2.70
CA VAL A 57 -11.98 0.60 3.87
C VAL A 57 -12.84 -0.46 4.52
N ILE A 58 -12.30 -1.67 4.68
CA ILE A 58 -12.92 -2.74 5.47
C ILE A 58 -12.01 -3.05 6.65
N SER A 59 -12.52 -2.82 7.85
CA SER A 59 -11.79 -3.11 9.09
C SER A 59 -11.63 -4.62 9.33
N SER A 60 -10.75 -4.99 10.26
CA SER A 60 -10.55 -6.39 10.66
C SER A 60 -11.80 -7.04 11.30
N LYS A 61 -12.81 -6.25 11.65
CA LYS A 61 -14.12 -6.70 12.14
C LYS A 61 -15.17 -6.80 11.03
N GLY A 62 -14.81 -6.49 9.77
CA GLY A 62 -15.73 -6.50 8.63
C GLY A 62 -16.57 -5.22 8.51
N GLU A 63 -16.25 -4.16 9.24
CA GLU A 63 -16.96 -2.89 9.18
C GLU A 63 -16.46 -2.03 8.02
N SER A 64 -17.38 -1.39 7.30
CA SER A 64 -17.01 -0.38 6.30
C SER A 64 -16.74 0.95 6.99
N LEU A 65 -15.57 1.51 6.75
CA LEU A 65 -15.16 2.80 7.32
C LEU A 65 -14.97 3.84 6.22
N THR A 66 -15.23 5.10 6.56
CA THR A 66 -14.82 6.24 5.74
C THR A 66 -13.35 6.58 5.96
N LYS A 67 -12.73 7.30 5.02
CA LYS A 67 -11.38 7.83 5.17
C LYS A 67 -11.19 8.58 6.50
N GLN A 68 -12.17 9.40 6.87
CA GLN A 68 -12.11 10.15 8.12
C GLN A 68 -12.12 9.24 9.36
N GLN A 69 -12.97 8.22 9.37
CA GLN A 69 -13.01 7.24 10.46
C GLN A 69 -11.67 6.48 10.57
N LEU A 70 -11.09 6.05 9.43
CA LEU A 70 -9.76 5.42 9.42
C LEU A 70 -8.71 6.34 10.06
N ILE A 71 -8.67 7.61 9.68
CA ILE A 71 -7.68 8.57 10.17
C ILE A 71 -7.91 8.93 11.66
N GLN A 72 -9.14 8.89 12.16
CA GLN A 72 -9.42 9.14 13.58
C GLN A 72 -8.78 8.10 14.51
N PHE A 73 -8.56 6.87 14.05
CA PHE A 73 -7.90 5.83 14.86
C PHE A 73 -6.41 6.07 15.08
N VAL A 74 -5.79 6.94 14.29
CA VAL A 74 -4.34 7.23 14.34
C VAL A 74 -3.87 7.60 15.75
N GLY A 75 -4.68 8.37 16.51
CA GLY A 75 -4.33 8.78 17.86
C GLY A 75 -4.19 7.64 18.88
N ASN A 76 -4.72 6.46 18.58
CA ASN A 76 -4.66 5.27 19.45
C ASN A 76 -3.47 4.36 19.08
N ILE A 77 -2.81 4.60 17.97
CA ILE A 77 -1.73 3.76 17.43
C ILE A 77 -0.38 4.21 18.02
N ASN A 78 0.41 3.29 18.53
CA ASN A 78 1.78 3.54 18.94
C ASN A 78 2.78 3.16 17.85
N SER A 79 2.51 2.08 17.11
CA SER A 79 3.41 1.57 16.08
C SER A 79 2.67 0.71 15.07
N VAL A 80 3.03 0.86 13.80
CA VAL A 80 2.63 -0.04 12.72
C VAL A 80 3.89 -0.54 12.01
N VAL A 81 4.01 -1.84 11.86
CA VAL A 81 5.11 -2.49 11.13
C VAL A 81 4.52 -3.41 10.06
N VAL A 82 4.94 -3.23 8.80
CA VAL A 82 4.52 -4.07 7.68
C VAL A 82 5.64 -5.00 7.23
N THR A 83 5.31 -6.27 7.01
CA THR A 83 6.22 -7.32 6.56
C THR A 83 5.59 -8.18 5.46
N ASP A 84 6.37 -9.06 4.86
CA ASP A 84 5.92 -10.03 3.84
C ASP A 84 5.19 -9.40 2.66
N LEU A 85 5.57 -8.17 2.29
CA LEU A 85 4.92 -7.42 1.22
C LEU A 85 5.08 -8.11 -0.13
N GLN A 86 3.95 -8.36 -0.80
CA GLN A 86 3.86 -8.87 -2.16
C GLN A 86 3.15 -7.83 -3.02
N VAL A 87 3.71 -7.51 -4.17
CA VAL A 87 3.16 -6.50 -5.10
C VAL A 87 2.88 -7.13 -6.44
N LYS A 88 1.66 -6.90 -6.95
CA LYS A 88 1.25 -7.27 -8.31
C LYS A 88 0.74 -6.03 -9.03
N ILE A 89 1.38 -5.68 -10.15
CA ILE A 89 1.07 -4.48 -10.93
C ILE A 89 0.35 -4.88 -12.23
N LYS A 90 -0.69 -4.12 -12.57
CA LYS A 90 -1.39 -4.21 -13.86
C LYS A 90 -1.71 -2.79 -14.35
N GLY A 91 -0.88 -2.27 -15.25
CA GLY A 91 -1.03 -0.90 -15.75
C GLY A 91 -0.91 0.14 -14.63
N THR A 92 -1.97 0.89 -14.39
CA THR A 92 -2.06 1.92 -13.35
C THR A 92 -2.61 1.39 -12.01
N ILE A 93 -2.87 0.09 -11.90
CA ILE A 93 -3.38 -0.54 -10.68
C ILE A 93 -2.32 -1.46 -10.09
N ALA A 94 -2.18 -1.41 -8.78
CA ALA A 94 -1.38 -2.37 -8.02
C ALA A 94 -2.22 -3.01 -6.92
N ILE A 95 -1.94 -4.28 -6.65
CA ILE A 95 -2.48 -5.00 -5.48
C ILE A 95 -1.28 -5.32 -4.60
N VAL A 96 -1.36 -4.92 -3.35
CA VAL A 96 -0.37 -5.23 -2.32
C VAL A 96 -1.02 -6.11 -1.26
N THR A 97 -0.33 -7.17 -0.88
CA THR A 97 -0.69 -7.97 0.29
C THR A 97 0.48 -8.01 1.24
N GLY A 98 0.19 -8.11 2.52
CA GLY A 98 1.23 -8.16 3.54
C GLY A 98 0.73 -8.62 4.90
N THR A 99 1.63 -8.56 5.85
CA THR A 99 1.34 -8.75 7.27
C THR A 99 1.60 -7.41 7.97
N GLU A 100 0.67 -7.00 8.82
CA GLU A 100 0.78 -5.81 9.65
C GLU A 100 0.79 -6.22 11.12
N LEU A 101 1.70 -5.66 11.89
CA LEU A 101 1.69 -5.68 13.35
C LEU A 101 1.40 -4.25 13.83
N GLU A 102 0.25 -4.08 14.46
CA GLU A 102 -0.18 -2.82 15.06
C GLU A 102 -0.14 -2.91 16.57
N THR A 103 0.47 -1.93 17.22
CA THR A 103 0.40 -1.76 18.66
C THR A 103 -0.21 -0.41 19.00
N GLY A 104 -0.94 -0.34 20.10
CA GLY A 104 -1.58 0.89 20.50
C GLY A 104 -2.22 0.80 21.89
N LYS A 105 -3.10 1.76 22.15
CA LYS A 105 -3.86 1.83 23.38
C LYS A 105 -5.28 2.33 23.09
N ASN A 106 -6.26 1.67 23.68
CA ASN A 106 -7.66 2.07 23.64
C ASN A 106 -8.25 2.05 25.06
N ASP A 107 -9.57 2.21 25.20
CA ASP A 107 -10.26 2.24 26.50
C ASP A 107 -10.10 0.94 27.30
N ALA A 108 -9.87 -0.20 26.63
CA ALA A 108 -9.62 -1.49 27.26
C ALA A 108 -8.15 -1.68 27.70
N GLY A 109 -7.24 -0.76 27.32
CA GLY A 109 -5.82 -0.80 27.63
C GLY A 109 -4.91 -0.91 26.42
N ALA A 110 -3.65 -1.33 26.66
CA ALA A 110 -2.69 -1.57 25.58
C ALA A 110 -3.08 -2.81 24.77
N TYR A 111 -2.86 -2.75 23.45
CA TYR A 111 -3.11 -3.87 22.53
C TYR A 111 -1.93 -4.10 21.59
N SER A 112 -1.85 -5.33 21.08
CA SER A 112 -0.94 -5.71 19.99
C SER A 112 -1.70 -6.70 19.11
N ASN A 113 -1.99 -6.28 17.88
CA ASN A 113 -2.79 -7.05 16.93
C ASN A 113 -1.99 -7.35 15.68
N LYS A 114 -2.21 -8.51 15.11
CA LYS A 114 -1.59 -8.93 13.86
C LYS A 114 -2.65 -9.16 12.79
N TYR A 115 -2.42 -8.59 11.61
CA TYR A 115 -3.36 -8.64 10.51
C TYR A 115 -2.70 -9.18 9.23
N LYS A 116 -3.49 -9.84 8.38
CA LYS A 116 -3.24 -9.91 6.95
C LYS A 116 -4.01 -8.77 6.30
N PHE A 117 -3.36 -8.05 5.38
CA PHE A 117 -4.02 -6.97 4.68
C PHE A 117 -3.91 -7.11 3.16
N THR A 118 -4.81 -6.46 2.47
CA THR A 118 -4.81 -6.28 1.02
C THR A 118 -5.13 -4.84 0.72
N ASP A 119 -4.22 -4.16 0.04
CA ASP A 119 -4.39 -2.82 -0.46
C ASP A 119 -4.45 -2.81 -1.98
N VAL A 120 -5.34 -1.99 -2.52
CA VAL A 120 -5.40 -1.68 -3.94
C VAL A 120 -4.95 -0.25 -4.11
N LEU A 121 -3.92 -0.05 -4.94
CA LEU A 121 -3.41 1.27 -5.25
C LEU A 121 -3.70 1.60 -6.72
N GLU A 122 -3.98 2.86 -6.97
CA GLU A 122 -4.11 3.43 -8.31
C GLU A 122 -3.10 4.54 -8.52
N LYS A 123 -2.52 4.59 -9.73
CA LYS A 123 -1.57 5.64 -10.11
C LYS A 123 -2.32 6.82 -10.70
N VAL A 124 -2.48 7.89 -9.94
CA VAL A 124 -3.18 9.12 -10.30
C VAL A 124 -2.16 10.24 -10.47
N LYS A 125 -2.10 10.84 -11.67
CA LYS A 125 -1.14 11.93 -11.99
C LYS A 125 0.32 11.59 -11.62
N GLY A 126 0.70 10.32 -11.84
CA GLY A 126 2.06 9.83 -11.57
C GLY A 126 2.33 9.41 -10.12
N GLN A 127 1.39 9.53 -9.21
CA GLN A 127 1.52 9.14 -7.81
C GLN A 127 0.60 7.97 -7.47
N TRP A 128 1.07 7.04 -6.64
CA TRP A 128 0.28 5.93 -6.16
C TRP A 128 -0.55 6.36 -4.95
N GLN A 129 -1.87 6.11 -5.02
CA GLN A 129 -2.83 6.33 -3.92
C GLN A 129 -3.52 5.02 -3.57
N ILE A 130 -3.82 4.80 -2.30
CA ILE A 130 -4.58 3.65 -1.81
C ILE A 130 -6.07 3.94 -2.04
N THR A 131 -6.72 3.13 -2.89
CA THR A 131 -8.14 3.26 -3.26
C THR A 131 -9.02 2.23 -2.58
N ALA A 132 -8.45 1.14 -2.09
CA ALA A 132 -9.13 0.19 -1.22
C ALA A 132 -8.13 -0.44 -0.25
N THR A 133 -8.59 -0.73 0.95
CA THR A 133 -7.83 -1.46 1.97
C THR A 133 -8.74 -2.38 2.76
N GLN A 134 -8.25 -3.57 3.05
CA GLN A 134 -8.93 -4.55 3.91
C GLN A 134 -7.92 -5.23 4.83
N ALA A 135 -8.25 -5.32 6.10
CA ALA A 135 -7.48 -6.09 7.08
C ALA A 135 -8.29 -7.31 7.56
N THR A 136 -7.59 -8.38 7.90
CA THR A 136 -8.15 -9.58 8.53
C THR A 136 -7.31 -9.93 9.74
N SER A 137 -7.93 -10.04 10.92
CA SER A 137 -7.24 -10.44 12.15
C SER A 137 -6.63 -11.83 12.00
N MET A 138 -5.39 -11.98 12.45
CA MET A 138 -4.70 -13.26 12.56
C MET A 138 -4.79 -13.83 13.99
N ASP A 139 -5.19 -13.02 14.95
CA ASP A 139 -5.38 -13.40 16.35
C ASP A 139 -6.80 -13.94 16.49
N GLN A 140 -6.94 -15.22 16.87
CA GLN A 140 -8.20 -15.89 17.22
C GLN A 140 -8.20 -16.21 18.70
#